data_45ab3924c87441f1738aefca53f3240d
#
_entry.id   45ab3924c87441f1738aefca53f3240d
#
_cell.length_a   1.000
_cell.length_b   1.000
_cell.length_c   1.000
_cell.angle_alpha   90.00
_cell.angle_beta   90.00
_cell.angle_gamma   90.00
#
_symmetry.space_group_name_H-M   'P 1'
#
loop_
_entity.id
_entity.type
_entity.pdbx_description
1 polymer ?
#
loop_
_entity_poly.entity_id
_entity_poly.type
_entity_poly.pdbx_seq_one_letter_code
_entity_poly.pdbx_strand_id
1 'polypeptide(L)'
;SFSYLMKLAAAESNFKPASEAATSSATGMYQFTHDTWLNTLKTHGEKYGLVADYAANIEYYENRYGRQRPKVRDESIYQHLLALRKNPRLSAIMAAEMVRDNQQILAYLIKRELTETDLYLTHFLGTDEAITFLQSLEQSPDVHAVKLFPKAASSNHTIFHPQACAPRTVDEVYAHFGKKFSTRRYEELASN
;
A
#
# COMPACT_ATOMS: atom_id res chain seq x y z
N SER A 1 4.82 11.91 6.59
CA SER A 1 6.16 12.35 7.02
C SER A 1 7.23 11.71 6.15
N PHE A 2 8.38 12.37 5.97
CA PHE A 2 9.52 11.81 5.23
C PHE A 2 10.02 10.50 5.86
N SER A 3 10.12 10.46 7.18
CA SER A 3 10.51 9.27 7.94
C SER A 3 9.64 8.06 7.60
N TYR A 4 8.33 8.23 7.53
CA TYR A 4 7.42 7.15 7.15
C TYR A 4 7.70 6.61 5.74
N LEU A 5 7.93 7.49 4.75
CA LEU A 5 8.23 7.07 3.37
C LEU A 5 9.54 6.28 3.29
N MET A 6 10.55 6.65 4.08
CA MET A 6 11.80 5.90 4.17
C MET A 6 11.58 4.50 4.78
N LYS A 7 10.79 4.42 5.85
CA LYS A 7 10.43 3.13 6.47
C LYS A 7 9.63 2.25 5.50
N LEU A 8 8.70 2.84 4.74
CA LEU A 8 7.92 2.15 3.72
C LEU A 8 8.84 1.58 2.62
N ALA A 9 9.73 2.39 2.05
CA ALA A 9 10.68 1.94 1.03
C ALA A 9 11.60 0.81 1.53
N ALA A 10 12.06 0.91 2.78
CA ALA A 10 12.85 -0.14 3.42
C ALA A 10 12.05 -1.44 3.58
N ALA A 11 10.80 -1.34 4.05
CA ALA A 11 9.94 -2.50 4.28
C ALA A 11 9.53 -3.22 2.98
N GLU A 12 9.29 -2.46 1.90
CA GLU A 12 8.75 -2.98 0.65
C GLU A 12 9.83 -3.55 -0.29
N SER A 13 10.98 -2.90 -0.38
CA SER A 13 11.99 -3.28 -1.38
C SER A 13 13.43 -3.23 -0.89
N ASN A 14 13.64 -2.85 0.37
CA ASN A 14 14.98 -2.49 0.86
C ASN A 14 15.66 -1.44 -0.04
N PHE A 15 14.91 -0.37 -0.39
CA PHE A 15 15.34 0.72 -1.27
C PHE A 15 15.71 0.32 -2.70
N LYS A 16 15.28 -0.83 -3.21
CA LYS A 16 15.62 -1.30 -4.56
C LYS A 16 14.62 -0.77 -5.60
N PRO A 17 15.01 0.17 -6.49
CA PRO A 17 14.06 0.76 -7.45
C PRO A 17 13.55 -0.22 -8.51
N ALA A 18 14.33 -1.27 -8.81
CA ALA A 18 13.98 -2.28 -9.81
C ALA A 18 13.35 -3.54 -9.19
N SER A 19 12.98 -3.52 -7.91
CA SER A 19 12.37 -4.68 -7.25
C SER A 19 11.04 -5.06 -7.90
N GLU A 20 10.84 -6.35 -8.15
CA GLU A 20 9.59 -6.91 -8.70
C GLU A 20 9.12 -8.04 -7.80
N ALA A 21 7.83 -8.06 -7.48
CA ALA A 21 7.23 -9.12 -6.69
C ALA A 21 7.04 -10.38 -7.53
N ALA A 22 7.35 -11.55 -6.96
CA ALA A 22 7.22 -12.84 -7.65
C ALA A 22 5.76 -13.26 -7.88
N THR A 23 4.82 -12.80 -7.06
CA THR A 23 3.43 -13.29 -7.03
C THR A 23 2.38 -12.22 -7.32
N SER A 24 2.81 -11.00 -7.65
CA SER A 24 1.90 -9.90 -7.96
C SER A 24 2.52 -8.94 -8.98
N SER A 25 1.76 -7.92 -9.39
CA SER A 25 2.25 -6.85 -10.27
C SER A 25 3.04 -5.75 -9.54
N ALA A 26 3.32 -5.91 -8.24
CA ALA A 26 4.01 -4.91 -7.44
C ALA A 26 5.44 -4.71 -7.93
N THR A 27 5.83 -3.46 -8.14
CA THR A 27 7.12 -3.09 -8.74
C THR A 27 7.65 -1.80 -8.14
N GLY A 28 8.98 -1.67 -8.11
CA GLY A 28 9.70 -0.46 -7.73
C GLY A 28 9.94 -0.35 -6.23
N MET A 29 10.48 0.79 -5.83
CA MET A 29 10.89 1.03 -4.44
C MET A 29 9.73 0.93 -3.44
N TYR A 30 8.52 1.33 -3.86
CA TYR A 30 7.31 1.34 -3.04
C TYR A 30 6.31 0.24 -3.41
N GLN A 31 6.70 -0.73 -4.24
CA GLN A 31 5.90 -1.90 -4.62
C GLN A 31 4.49 -1.54 -5.10
N PHE A 32 4.38 -0.54 -5.98
CA PHE A 32 3.11 -0.19 -6.61
C PHE A 32 2.60 -1.32 -7.51
N THR A 33 1.35 -1.72 -7.30
CA THR A 33 0.61 -2.54 -8.28
C THR A 33 0.23 -1.70 -9.50
N HIS A 34 -0.19 -2.35 -10.60
CA HIS A 34 -0.60 -1.65 -11.82
C HIS A 34 -1.72 -0.65 -11.53
N ASP A 35 -2.80 -1.11 -10.92
CA ASP A 35 -3.98 -0.28 -10.68
C ASP A 35 -3.70 0.88 -9.72
N THR A 36 -3.01 0.60 -8.60
CA THR A 36 -2.66 1.65 -7.62
C THR A 36 -1.77 2.71 -8.26
N TRP A 37 -0.79 2.29 -9.07
CA TRP A 37 0.09 3.21 -9.78
C TRP A 37 -0.67 4.11 -10.76
N LEU A 38 -1.48 3.52 -11.65
CA LEU A 38 -2.24 4.26 -12.64
C LEU A 38 -3.27 5.19 -11.99
N ASN A 39 -3.93 4.75 -10.92
CA ASN A 39 -4.83 5.61 -10.14
C ASN A 39 -4.10 6.83 -9.55
N THR A 40 -2.95 6.60 -8.92
CA THR A 40 -2.18 7.68 -8.31
C THR A 40 -1.65 8.66 -9.36
N LEU A 41 -1.16 8.15 -10.51
CA LEU A 41 -0.75 8.98 -11.64
C LEU A 41 -1.90 9.80 -12.21
N LYS A 42 -3.09 9.20 -12.39
CA LYS A 42 -4.28 9.89 -12.90
C LYS A 42 -4.69 11.02 -11.98
N THR A 43 -4.63 10.79 -10.67
CA THR A 43 -5.09 11.76 -9.66
C THR A 43 -4.08 12.89 -9.44
N HIS A 44 -2.79 12.57 -9.41
CA HIS A 44 -1.76 13.51 -8.96
C HIS A 44 -0.69 13.85 -9.98
N GLY A 45 -0.58 13.08 -11.07
CA GLY A 45 0.53 13.23 -12.04
C GLY A 45 0.62 14.60 -12.66
N GLU A 46 -0.51 15.22 -13.00
CA GLU A 46 -0.58 16.55 -13.60
C GLU A 46 0.06 17.64 -12.73
N LYS A 47 -0.16 17.58 -11.42
CA LYS A 47 0.40 18.51 -10.43
C LYS A 47 1.93 18.64 -10.50
N TYR A 48 2.60 17.58 -10.94
CA TYR A 48 4.06 17.52 -11.01
C TYR A 48 4.63 17.74 -12.41
N GLY A 49 3.77 18.07 -13.37
CA GLY A 49 4.17 18.30 -14.77
C GLY A 49 4.79 17.07 -15.46
N LEU A 50 4.71 15.91 -14.81
CA LEU A 50 5.43 14.71 -15.23
C LEU A 50 4.64 13.87 -16.21
N VAL A 51 3.32 14.12 -16.35
CA VAL A 51 2.44 13.18 -17.03
C VAL A 51 1.20 13.87 -17.61
N ALA A 52 1.23 15.18 -17.91
CA ALA A 52 0.08 15.87 -18.50
C ALA A 52 -0.46 15.10 -19.72
N ASP A 53 0.42 14.68 -20.63
CA ASP A 53 0.06 13.91 -21.81
C ASP A 53 -0.27 12.45 -21.49
N TYR A 54 0.30 11.88 -20.42
CA TYR A 54 0.10 10.47 -20.04
C TYR A 54 -1.13 10.26 -19.16
N ALA A 55 -1.39 11.14 -18.20
CA ALA A 55 -2.57 11.06 -17.35
C ALA A 55 -3.87 11.15 -18.15
N ALA A 56 -3.88 11.89 -19.27
CA ALA A 56 -5.00 11.96 -20.20
C ALA A 56 -5.34 10.59 -20.82
N ASN A 57 -4.35 9.71 -20.98
CA ASN A 57 -4.54 8.37 -21.55
C ASN A 57 -5.06 7.34 -20.55
N ILE A 58 -5.15 7.68 -19.27
CA ILE A 58 -5.71 6.79 -18.26
C ILE A 58 -7.21 7.06 -18.15
N GLU A 59 -8.01 6.10 -18.57
CA GLU A 59 -9.47 6.09 -18.47
C GLU A 59 -9.90 5.17 -17.31
N TYR A 60 -11.18 5.26 -16.89
CA TYR A 60 -11.77 4.32 -15.97
C TYR A 60 -12.82 3.47 -16.67
N TYR A 61 -12.91 2.23 -16.25
CA TYR A 61 -14.02 1.34 -16.60
C TYR A 61 -14.56 0.66 -15.34
N GLU A 62 -15.84 0.37 -15.36
CA GLU A 62 -16.44 -0.42 -14.30
C GLU A 62 -16.26 -1.92 -14.60
N ASN A 63 -15.67 -2.65 -13.65
CA ASN A 63 -15.53 -4.08 -13.78
C ASN A 63 -16.85 -4.80 -13.43
N ARG A 64 -16.91 -6.12 -13.65
CA ARG A 64 -18.09 -6.97 -13.38
C ARG A 64 -18.58 -6.92 -11.91
N TYR A 65 -17.82 -6.35 -11.00
CA TYR A 65 -18.17 -6.20 -9.59
C TYR A 65 -18.54 -4.75 -9.22
N GLY A 66 -18.81 -3.87 -10.19
CA GLY A 66 -19.15 -2.48 -9.97
C GLY A 66 -17.99 -1.59 -9.51
N ARG A 67 -16.74 -2.06 -9.62
CA ARG A 67 -15.57 -1.30 -9.18
C ARG A 67 -14.93 -0.58 -10.35
N GLN A 68 -14.63 0.71 -10.16
CA GLN A 68 -13.83 1.50 -11.12
C GLN A 68 -12.39 1.01 -11.15
N ARG A 69 -11.89 0.74 -12.36
CA ARG A 69 -10.51 0.29 -12.59
C ARG A 69 -9.86 1.15 -13.67
N PRO A 70 -8.58 1.52 -13.50
CA PRO A 70 -7.87 2.27 -14.52
C PRO A 70 -7.57 1.40 -15.75
N LYS A 71 -7.62 2.02 -16.92
CA LYS A 71 -7.29 1.39 -18.19
C LYS A 71 -6.53 2.36 -19.07
N VAL A 72 -5.54 1.87 -19.78
CA VAL A 72 -4.85 2.56 -20.86
C VAL A 72 -5.04 1.73 -22.12
N ARG A 73 -5.51 2.36 -23.22
CA ARG A 73 -5.85 1.62 -24.46
C ARG A 73 -4.62 1.31 -25.31
N ASP A 74 -3.68 2.25 -25.36
CA ASP A 74 -2.43 2.08 -26.10
C ASP A 74 -1.44 1.27 -25.27
N GLU A 75 -1.02 0.13 -25.79
CA GLU A 75 -0.12 -0.77 -25.08
C GLU A 75 1.27 -0.16 -24.86
N SER A 76 1.78 0.62 -25.81
CA SER A 76 3.08 1.27 -25.68
C SER A 76 3.06 2.31 -24.56
N ILE A 77 2.00 3.12 -24.50
CA ILE A 77 1.78 4.08 -23.40
C ILE A 77 1.60 3.34 -22.08
N TYR A 78 0.83 2.26 -22.05
CA TYR A 78 0.62 1.45 -20.86
C TYR A 78 1.94 0.95 -20.29
N GLN A 79 2.77 0.31 -21.10
CA GLN A 79 4.08 -0.20 -20.68
C GLN A 79 5.03 0.92 -20.25
N HIS A 80 5.02 2.05 -20.94
CA HIS A 80 5.80 3.22 -20.54
C HIS A 80 5.37 3.72 -19.16
N LEU A 81 4.07 3.90 -18.91
CA LEU A 81 3.55 4.31 -17.59
C LEU A 81 3.95 3.33 -16.50
N LEU A 82 3.86 2.03 -16.74
CA LEU A 82 4.26 1.02 -15.77
C LEU A 82 5.76 1.03 -15.47
N ALA A 83 6.60 1.30 -16.47
CA ALA A 83 8.06 1.41 -16.30
C ALA A 83 8.46 2.56 -15.36
N LEU A 84 7.68 3.63 -15.30
CA LEU A 84 7.92 4.78 -14.41
C LEU A 84 7.92 4.42 -12.92
N ARG A 85 7.32 3.29 -12.50
CA ARG A 85 7.40 2.78 -11.12
C ARG A 85 8.84 2.51 -10.66
N LYS A 86 9.75 2.25 -11.61
CA LYS A 86 11.18 2.03 -11.35
C LYS A 86 11.98 3.33 -11.24
N ASN A 87 11.38 4.48 -11.55
CA ASN A 87 12.00 5.78 -11.33
C ASN A 87 11.88 6.14 -9.83
N PRO A 88 13.01 6.21 -9.08
CA PRO A 88 12.94 6.39 -7.63
C PRO A 88 12.30 7.71 -7.21
N ARG A 89 12.58 8.80 -7.95
CA ARG A 89 12.02 10.13 -7.65
C ARG A 89 10.51 10.17 -7.87
N LEU A 90 10.06 9.68 -9.03
CA LEU A 90 8.63 9.69 -9.35
C LEU A 90 7.85 8.74 -8.44
N SER A 91 8.40 7.55 -8.19
CA SER A 91 7.81 6.57 -7.27
C SER A 91 7.67 7.13 -5.85
N ALA A 92 8.68 7.88 -5.36
CA ALA A 92 8.62 8.53 -4.04
C ALA A 92 7.56 9.64 -3.99
N ILE A 93 7.45 10.46 -5.03
CA ILE A 93 6.42 11.50 -5.13
C ILE A 93 5.02 10.88 -5.10
N MET A 94 4.78 9.87 -5.93
CA MET A 94 3.48 9.20 -5.99
C MET A 94 3.15 8.46 -4.68
N ALA A 95 4.14 7.85 -4.02
CA ALA A 95 3.95 7.24 -2.72
C ALA A 95 3.56 8.28 -1.65
N ALA A 96 4.17 9.46 -1.68
CA ALA A 96 3.82 10.55 -0.77
C ALA A 96 2.37 11.03 -0.96
N GLU A 97 1.92 11.16 -2.21
CA GLU A 97 0.54 11.55 -2.51
C GLU A 97 -0.46 10.47 -2.07
N MET A 98 -0.21 9.21 -2.41
CA MET A 98 -1.05 8.09 -1.98
C MET A 98 -1.16 8.01 -0.45
N VAL A 99 -0.04 8.15 0.26
CA VAL A 99 -0.04 8.15 1.74
C VAL A 99 -0.83 9.32 2.29
N ARG A 100 -0.74 10.51 1.68
CA ARG A 100 -1.51 11.69 2.08
C ARG A 100 -3.01 11.47 1.91
N ASP A 101 -3.42 10.93 0.77
CA ASP A 101 -4.83 10.65 0.51
C ASP A 101 -5.39 9.63 1.52
N ASN A 102 -4.65 8.54 1.75
CA ASN A 102 -5.03 7.53 2.73
C ASN A 102 -5.09 8.11 4.16
N GLN A 103 -4.14 8.98 4.52
CA GLN A 103 -4.15 9.66 5.82
C GLN A 103 -5.39 10.53 5.99
N GLN A 104 -5.80 11.27 4.96
CA GLN A 104 -7.01 12.10 5.01
C GLN A 104 -8.27 11.25 5.16
N ILE A 105 -8.39 10.15 4.41
CA ILE A 105 -9.52 9.22 4.51
C ILE A 105 -9.59 8.60 5.90
N LEU A 106 -8.48 8.07 6.40
CA LEU A 106 -8.42 7.47 7.74
C LEU A 106 -8.72 8.48 8.84
N ALA A 107 -8.18 9.71 8.77
CA ALA A 107 -8.41 10.75 9.76
C ALA A 107 -9.89 11.17 9.84
N TYR A 108 -10.62 11.06 8.73
CA TYR A 108 -12.06 11.32 8.72
C TYR A 108 -12.86 10.20 9.41
N LEU A 109 -12.47 8.95 9.22
CA LEU A 109 -13.23 7.77 9.64
C LEU A 109 -12.81 7.22 11.01
N ILE A 110 -11.52 7.29 11.33
CA ILE A 110 -10.93 6.80 12.57
C ILE A 110 -10.81 7.97 13.55
N LYS A 111 -11.49 7.89 14.69
CA LYS A 111 -11.66 9.03 15.62
C LYS A 111 -10.56 9.10 16.70
N ARG A 112 -9.35 8.66 16.37
CA ARG A 112 -8.14 8.77 17.20
C ARG A 112 -6.96 9.26 16.37
N GLU A 113 -5.87 9.59 17.03
CA GLU A 113 -4.61 9.88 16.35
C GLU A 113 -4.13 8.65 15.54
N LEU A 114 -3.73 8.90 14.30
CA LEU A 114 -3.27 7.86 13.39
C LEU A 114 -1.79 7.54 13.65
N THR A 115 -1.49 6.26 13.68
CA THR A 115 -0.12 5.74 13.77
C THR A 115 0.46 5.42 12.40
N GLU A 116 1.77 5.21 12.32
CA GLU A 116 2.42 4.71 11.09
C GLU A 116 1.92 3.31 10.71
N THR A 117 1.52 2.50 11.69
CA THR A 117 0.94 1.17 11.46
C THR A 117 -0.41 1.26 10.77
N ASP A 118 -1.26 2.23 11.14
CA ASP A 118 -2.54 2.47 10.48
C ASP A 118 -2.35 2.80 9.00
N LEU A 119 -1.39 3.66 8.69
CA LEU A 119 -1.05 4.01 7.31
C LEU A 119 -0.47 2.82 6.54
N TYR A 120 0.34 1.97 7.19
CA TYR A 120 0.86 0.78 6.54
C TYR A 120 -0.24 -0.23 6.20
N LEU A 121 -1.25 -0.36 7.04
CA LEU A 121 -2.40 -1.21 6.75
C LEU A 121 -3.12 -0.82 5.44
N THR A 122 -3.20 0.47 5.11
CA THR A 122 -3.78 0.90 3.82
C THR A 122 -2.95 0.45 2.63
N HIS A 123 -1.63 0.38 2.78
CA HIS A 123 -0.75 -0.16 1.76
C HIS A 123 -0.89 -1.67 1.61
N PHE A 124 -0.98 -2.38 2.72
CA PHE A 124 -1.01 -3.85 2.77
C PHE A 124 -2.37 -4.44 2.38
N LEU A 125 -3.47 -3.90 2.89
CA LEU A 125 -4.84 -4.39 2.68
C LEU A 125 -5.58 -3.63 1.57
N GLY A 126 -5.14 -2.43 1.21
CA GLY A 126 -5.95 -1.43 0.53
C GLY A 126 -6.80 -0.63 1.52
N THR A 127 -7.27 0.53 1.09
CA THR A 127 -7.90 1.51 1.98
C THR A 127 -9.19 0.99 2.63
N ASP A 128 -10.09 0.36 1.86
CA ASP A 128 -11.37 -0.13 2.35
C ASP A 128 -11.21 -1.24 3.41
N GLU A 129 -10.34 -2.23 3.14
CA GLU A 129 -10.09 -3.32 4.08
C GLU A 129 -9.31 -2.82 5.32
N ALA A 130 -8.43 -1.82 5.17
CA ALA A 130 -7.74 -1.21 6.29
C ALA A 130 -8.70 -0.46 7.24
N ILE A 131 -9.69 0.26 6.71
CA ILE A 131 -10.74 0.90 7.51
C ILE A 131 -11.49 -0.16 8.32
N THR A 132 -11.94 -1.22 7.66
CA THR A 132 -12.64 -2.35 8.32
C THR A 132 -11.75 -2.98 9.41
N PHE A 133 -10.45 -3.13 9.15
CA PHE A 133 -9.50 -3.68 10.09
C PHE A 133 -9.38 -2.79 11.35
N LEU A 134 -9.19 -1.48 11.15
CA LEU A 134 -9.03 -0.53 12.26
C LEU A 134 -10.30 -0.41 13.11
N GLN A 135 -11.48 -0.44 12.48
CA GLN A 135 -12.75 -0.50 13.20
C GLN A 135 -12.90 -1.81 13.99
N SER A 136 -12.46 -2.94 13.42
CA SER A 136 -12.46 -4.23 14.12
C SER A 136 -11.47 -4.25 15.28
N LEU A 137 -10.32 -3.57 15.15
CA LEU A 137 -9.34 -3.42 16.21
C LEU A 137 -9.93 -2.68 17.43
N GLU A 138 -10.77 -1.67 17.19
CA GLU A 138 -11.44 -0.92 18.26
C GLU A 138 -12.59 -1.70 18.92
N GLN A 139 -13.34 -2.46 18.12
CA GLN A 139 -14.61 -3.08 18.57
C GLN A 139 -14.43 -4.54 19.03
N SER A 140 -13.50 -5.27 18.47
CA SER A 140 -13.35 -6.72 18.64
C SER A 140 -11.89 -7.17 18.42
N PRO A 141 -10.92 -6.65 19.22
CA PRO A 141 -9.49 -6.90 19.00
C PRO A 141 -9.11 -8.39 19.11
N ASP A 142 -9.84 -9.16 19.93
CA ASP A 142 -9.58 -10.58 20.22
C ASP A 142 -10.13 -11.55 19.17
N VAL A 143 -10.87 -11.06 18.18
CA VAL A 143 -11.39 -11.90 17.10
C VAL A 143 -10.23 -12.34 16.20
N HIS A 144 -10.20 -13.62 15.81
CA HIS A 144 -9.22 -14.11 14.84
C HIS A 144 -9.34 -13.39 13.51
N ALA A 145 -8.28 -12.71 13.09
CA ALA A 145 -8.25 -11.88 11.89
C ALA A 145 -8.59 -12.65 10.60
N VAL A 146 -8.29 -13.95 10.54
CA VAL A 146 -8.64 -14.82 9.41
C VAL A 146 -10.14 -14.90 9.14
N LYS A 147 -10.98 -14.72 10.16
CA LYS A 147 -12.44 -14.75 10.02
C LYS A 147 -12.96 -13.50 9.31
N LEU A 148 -12.31 -12.38 9.52
CA LEU A 148 -12.69 -11.07 8.97
C LEU A 148 -12.02 -10.80 7.62
N PHE A 149 -10.79 -11.29 7.44
CA PHE A 149 -9.94 -11.01 6.29
C PHE A 149 -9.43 -12.30 5.60
N PRO A 150 -10.32 -13.21 5.17
CA PRO A 150 -9.92 -14.53 4.64
C PRO A 150 -9.05 -14.42 3.37
N LYS A 151 -9.30 -13.44 2.52
CA LYS A 151 -8.52 -13.19 1.30
C LYS A 151 -7.10 -12.74 1.62
N ALA A 152 -6.95 -11.77 2.52
CA ALA A 152 -5.64 -11.30 2.97
C ALA A 152 -4.87 -12.41 3.69
N ALA A 153 -5.55 -13.21 4.52
CA ALA A 153 -4.98 -14.35 5.21
C ALA A 153 -4.47 -15.44 4.27
N SER A 154 -5.22 -15.76 3.21
CA SER A 154 -4.81 -16.71 2.18
C SER A 154 -3.54 -16.27 1.45
N SER A 155 -3.42 -14.99 1.13
CA SER A 155 -2.26 -14.43 0.41
C SER A 155 -1.05 -14.20 1.31
N ASN A 156 -1.24 -14.13 2.65
CA ASN A 156 -0.22 -13.76 3.62
C ASN A 156 -0.23 -14.69 4.84
N HIS A 157 -0.20 -16.00 4.57
CA HIS A 157 -0.39 -17.04 5.59
C HIS A 157 0.47 -16.83 6.85
N THR A 158 1.76 -16.54 6.71
CA THR A 158 2.68 -16.37 7.84
C THR A 158 2.34 -15.19 8.77
N ILE A 159 1.63 -14.19 8.24
CA ILE A 159 1.18 -13.03 9.03
C ILE A 159 -0.04 -13.41 9.87
N PHE A 160 -0.97 -14.16 9.30
CA PHE A 160 -2.23 -14.53 9.96
C PHE A 160 -2.14 -15.83 10.75
N HIS A 161 -1.25 -16.74 10.35
CA HIS A 161 -1.02 -18.04 10.98
C HIS A 161 0.46 -18.19 11.33
N PRO A 162 0.89 -17.84 12.55
CA PRO A 162 2.24 -18.12 13.01
C PRO A 162 2.45 -19.63 13.11
N GLN A 163 3.67 -20.10 12.80
CA GLN A 163 4.00 -21.53 12.87
C GLN A 163 3.65 -22.12 14.25
N ALA A 164 2.98 -23.27 14.25
CA ALA A 164 2.60 -24.05 15.44
C ALA A 164 1.65 -23.34 16.44
N CYS A 165 1.03 -22.22 16.08
CA CYS A 165 0.12 -21.49 16.97
C CYS A 165 -1.27 -21.32 16.34
N ALA A 166 -2.25 -20.95 17.16
CA ALA A 166 -3.56 -20.54 16.70
C ALA A 166 -3.46 -19.33 15.75
N PRO A 167 -4.47 -19.13 14.87
CA PRO A 167 -4.53 -17.92 14.05
C PRO A 167 -4.47 -16.66 14.91
N ARG A 168 -3.71 -15.66 14.43
CA ARG A 168 -3.61 -14.37 15.14
C ARG A 168 -4.96 -13.66 15.23
N THR A 169 -5.18 -13.00 16.35
CA THR A 169 -6.27 -12.03 16.53
C THR A 169 -5.99 -10.75 15.73
N VAL A 170 -6.99 -9.87 15.65
CA VAL A 170 -6.83 -8.56 15.00
C VAL A 170 -5.73 -7.74 15.69
N ASP A 171 -5.71 -7.72 17.03
CA ASP A 171 -4.67 -7.04 17.81
C ASP A 171 -3.27 -7.62 17.55
N GLU A 172 -3.14 -8.94 17.54
CA GLU A 172 -1.86 -9.61 17.27
C GLU A 172 -1.33 -9.35 15.84
N VAL A 173 -2.22 -9.27 14.84
CA VAL A 173 -1.85 -8.87 13.47
C VAL A 173 -1.40 -7.41 13.46
N TYR A 174 -2.12 -6.52 14.14
CA TYR A 174 -1.75 -5.11 14.26
C TYR A 174 -0.37 -4.95 14.92
N ALA A 175 -0.15 -5.61 16.04
CA ALA A 175 1.15 -5.60 16.73
C ALA A 175 2.29 -6.16 15.87
N HIS A 176 2.01 -7.18 15.04
CA HIS A 176 2.98 -7.73 14.09
C HIS A 176 3.44 -6.67 13.08
N PHE A 177 2.51 -5.87 12.53
CA PHE A 177 2.86 -4.78 11.63
C PHE A 177 3.59 -3.64 12.34
N GLY A 178 3.21 -3.30 13.56
CA GLY A 178 3.89 -2.26 14.35
C GLY A 178 5.38 -2.51 14.49
N LYS A 179 5.80 -3.77 14.62
CA LYS A 179 7.22 -4.15 14.69
C LYS A 179 7.99 -3.85 13.40
N LYS A 180 7.34 -3.82 12.23
CA LYS A 180 7.97 -3.45 10.95
C LYS A 180 8.42 -1.99 10.91
N PHE A 181 7.72 -1.11 11.63
CA PHE A 181 7.96 0.32 11.67
C PHE A 181 8.67 0.79 12.93
N SER A 182 9.16 -0.14 13.76
CA SER A 182 9.96 0.24 14.92
C SER A 182 11.22 0.98 14.45
N THR A 183 11.57 2.06 15.12
CA THR A 183 12.71 2.94 14.84
C THR A 183 14.02 2.14 14.70
N ARG A 184 14.19 1.10 15.51
CA ARG A 184 15.38 0.25 15.54
C ARG A 184 15.70 -0.39 14.19
N ARG A 185 14.69 -0.94 13.48
CA ARG A 185 14.95 -1.58 12.18
C ARG A 185 15.34 -0.59 11.09
N TYR A 186 14.79 0.62 11.14
CA TYR A 186 15.16 1.69 10.21
C TYR A 186 16.59 2.18 10.44
N GLU A 187 17.00 2.34 11.71
CA GLU A 187 18.35 2.74 12.08
C GLU A 187 19.39 1.70 11.65
N GLU A 188 19.10 0.40 11.79
CA GLU A 188 19.95 -0.70 11.31
C GLU A 188 20.13 -0.67 9.78
N LEU A 189 19.09 -0.34 9.02
CA LEU A 189 19.15 -0.26 7.55
C LEU A 189 19.82 1.02 7.05
N ALA A 190 19.72 2.11 7.79
CA ALA A 190 20.37 3.39 7.45
C ALA A 190 21.85 3.41 7.81
N SER A 191 22.33 2.44 8.63
CA SER A 191 23.71 2.33 9.10
C SER A 191 24.57 1.40 8.24
N ASN A 192 23.98 0.70 7.27
CA ASN A 192 24.65 -0.17 6.29
C ASN A 192 24.64 0.46 4.88
#